data_babe97129f1654440d801918dd4b38e9
#
_entry.id   babe97129f1654440d801918dd4b38e9
#
_cell.length_a   1.000
_cell.length_b   1.000
_cell.length_c   1.000
_cell.angle_alpha   90.00
_cell.angle_beta   90.00
_cell.angle_gamma   90.00
#
_symmetry.space_group_name_H-M   'P 1'
#
loop_
_entity.id
_entity.type
_entity.pdbx_description
1 polymer ?
#
loop_
_entity_poly.entity_id
_entity_poly.type
_entity_poly.pdbx_seq_one_letter_code
_entity_poly.pdbx_strand_id
1 'polypeptide(L)'
;LNKNMIGPDHKASMEPKDFYNYVKFIRNTETLLGNHLKKPSKSELKIKKLIRKSIVAKTNIKKGETFSQSNTICKRPEGGISSIYWNKVIGKKSKHDFRVDDFISLK
;
A
#
# COMPACT_ATOMS: atom_id res chain seq x y z
N LEU A 1 8.56 11.31 47.65
CA LEU A 1 7.19 11.18 47.14
C LEU A 1 6.78 9.70 47.24
N ASN A 2 6.03 9.41 48.26
CA ASN A 2 5.56 8.05 48.58
C ASN A 2 4.10 8.16 49.07
N LYS A 3 3.19 7.42 48.47
CA LYS A 3 1.76 7.38 48.81
C LYS A 3 1.50 7.00 50.28
N ASN A 4 2.44 6.28 50.92
CA ASN A 4 2.33 5.83 52.29
C ASN A 4 2.72 6.91 53.35
N MET A 5 3.19 8.07 52.89
CA MET A 5 3.47 9.20 53.81
C MET A 5 2.14 9.79 54.30
N ILE A 6 2.17 10.26 55.55
CA ILE A 6 1.02 10.93 56.18
C ILE A 6 0.98 12.38 55.70
N GLY A 7 -0.10 12.77 55.03
CA GLY A 7 -0.32 14.14 54.52
C GLY A 7 -1.61 14.23 53.71
N PRO A 8 -2.12 15.44 53.47
CA PRO A 8 -3.46 15.63 52.93
C PRO A 8 -3.62 15.05 51.50
N ASP A 9 -2.60 15.13 50.68
CA ASP A 9 -2.71 14.77 49.24
C ASP A 9 -1.83 13.56 48.84
N HIS A 10 -1.11 12.92 49.78
CA HIS A 10 -0.17 11.87 49.44
C HIS A 10 -0.84 10.64 48.81
N LYS A 11 -2.02 10.25 49.29
CA LYS A 11 -2.76 9.09 48.75
C LYS A 11 -3.32 9.36 47.34
N ALA A 12 -3.67 10.64 47.04
CA ALA A 12 -4.20 11.03 45.76
C ALA A 12 -3.11 11.35 44.71
N SER A 13 -1.88 11.56 45.18
CA SER A 13 -0.76 11.92 44.30
C SER A 13 -0.15 10.70 43.63
N MET A 14 0.33 10.91 42.42
CA MET A 14 1.03 9.88 41.64
C MET A 14 2.51 9.84 42.04
N GLU A 15 3.04 8.65 42.22
CA GLU A 15 4.47 8.48 42.48
C GLU A 15 5.32 8.75 41.23
N PRO A 16 6.60 9.18 41.37
CA PRO A 16 7.43 9.52 40.22
C PRO A 16 7.52 8.43 39.15
N LYS A 17 7.61 7.16 39.57
CA LYS A 17 7.66 6.00 38.67
C LYS A 17 6.34 5.83 37.91
N ASP A 18 5.22 5.97 38.59
CA ASP A 18 3.90 5.86 37.99
C ASP A 18 3.66 7.00 37.01
N PHE A 19 4.07 8.23 37.37
CA PHE A 19 3.98 9.39 36.50
C PHE A 19 4.83 9.23 35.24
N TYR A 20 6.05 8.74 35.38
CA TYR A 20 6.90 8.41 34.22
C TYR A 20 6.22 7.41 33.28
N ASN A 21 5.68 6.31 33.82
CA ASN A 21 4.98 5.31 33.03
C ASN A 21 3.73 5.90 32.38
N TYR A 22 2.97 6.71 33.08
CA TYR A 22 1.78 7.38 32.56
C TYR A 22 2.13 8.26 31.34
N VAL A 23 3.14 9.12 31.45
CA VAL A 23 3.61 9.91 30.32
C VAL A 23 4.06 9.03 29.14
N LYS A 24 4.80 7.96 29.43
CA LYS A 24 5.23 7.00 28.42
C LYS A 24 4.06 6.34 27.68
N PHE A 25 3.01 5.96 28.40
CA PHE A 25 1.79 5.40 27.79
C PHE A 25 1.10 6.41 26.88
N ILE A 26 0.98 7.69 27.31
CA ILE A 26 0.41 8.74 26.47
C ILE A 26 1.20 8.87 25.16
N ARG A 27 2.53 8.96 25.23
CA ARG A 27 3.39 9.09 24.04
C ARG A 27 3.31 7.89 23.10
N ASN A 28 3.25 6.69 23.65
CA ASN A 28 3.04 5.48 22.87
C ASN A 28 1.67 5.50 22.17
N THR A 29 0.62 5.91 22.89
CA THR A 29 -0.74 6.01 22.33
C THR A 29 -0.80 7.03 21.19
N GLU A 30 -0.19 8.20 21.34
CA GLU A 30 -0.08 9.21 20.27
C GLU A 30 0.60 8.62 19.02
N THR A 31 1.66 7.83 19.22
CA THR A 31 2.36 7.15 18.11
C THR A 31 1.49 6.09 17.43
N LEU A 32 0.76 5.29 18.20
CA LEU A 32 -0.13 4.24 17.69
C LEU A 32 -1.34 4.81 16.94
N LEU A 33 -1.89 5.92 17.41
CA LEU A 33 -3.00 6.59 16.73
C LEU A 33 -2.58 7.12 15.35
N GLY A 34 -1.31 7.48 15.18
CA GLY A 34 -0.78 7.96 13.90
C GLY A 34 -1.53 9.20 13.38
N ASN A 35 -1.84 9.18 12.10
CA ASN A 35 -2.66 10.24 11.48
C ASN A 35 -3.73 9.63 10.57
N HIS A 36 -4.80 10.39 10.30
CA HIS A 36 -5.94 9.96 9.49
C HIS A 36 -5.65 9.88 7.98
N LEU A 37 -4.47 10.28 7.52
CA LEU A 37 -4.12 10.29 6.10
C LEU A 37 -3.61 8.91 5.68
N LYS A 38 -4.41 8.18 4.91
CA LYS A 38 -3.98 6.92 4.29
C LYS A 38 -3.04 7.19 3.12
N LYS A 39 -1.74 7.07 3.37
CA LYS A 39 -0.69 7.22 2.35
C LYS A 39 0.36 6.12 2.51
N PRO A 40 1.01 5.70 1.41
CA PRO A 40 2.10 4.73 1.50
C PRO A 40 3.25 5.27 2.34
N SER A 41 3.87 4.42 3.15
CA SER A 41 5.10 4.74 3.87
C SER A 41 6.29 4.92 2.91
N LYS A 42 7.39 5.49 3.41
CA LYS A 42 8.62 5.64 2.59
C LYS A 42 9.18 4.29 2.10
N SER A 43 9.06 3.23 2.91
CA SER A 43 9.48 1.87 2.54
C SER A 43 8.57 1.28 1.47
N GLU A 44 7.25 1.45 1.59
CA GLU A 44 6.29 0.97 0.59
C GLU A 44 6.47 1.66 -0.77
N LEU A 45 6.81 2.96 -0.78
CA LEU A 45 7.08 3.68 -2.02
C LEU A 45 8.26 3.08 -2.79
N LYS A 46 9.32 2.60 -2.08
CA LYS A 46 10.49 1.98 -2.71
C LYS A 46 10.14 0.69 -3.45
N ILE A 47 9.27 -0.13 -2.88
CA ILE A 47 8.92 -1.44 -3.46
C ILE A 47 7.68 -1.39 -4.35
N LYS A 48 6.94 -0.28 -4.35
CA LYS A 48 5.68 -0.11 -5.09
C LYS A 48 5.80 -0.52 -6.56
N LYS A 49 6.86 -0.06 -7.25
CA LYS A 49 7.09 -0.39 -8.67
C LYS A 49 7.31 -1.88 -8.91
N LEU A 50 7.93 -2.58 -7.97
CA LEU A 50 8.23 -4.01 -8.08
C LEU A 50 6.99 -4.89 -7.84
N ILE A 51 6.12 -4.49 -6.91
CA ILE A 51 4.97 -5.31 -6.49
C ILE A 51 3.68 -5.03 -7.27
N ARG A 52 3.53 -3.84 -7.86
CA ARG A 52 2.37 -3.54 -8.70
C ARG A 52 2.40 -4.34 -9.98
N LYS A 53 1.20 -4.72 -10.45
CA LYS A 53 1.02 -5.49 -11.68
C LYS A 53 0.64 -4.58 -12.83
N SER A 54 1.14 -4.93 -14.01
CA SER A 54 0.75 -4.38 -15.30
C SER A 54 0.03 -5.44 -16.13
N ILE A 55 -0.77 -5.00 -17.09
CA ILE A 55 -1.40 -5.87 -18.08
C ILE A 55 -0.35 -6.16 -19.15
N VAL A 56 -0.12 -7.46 -19.43
CA VAL A 56 0.82 -7.97 -20.42
C VAL A 56 0.16 -8.97 -21.35
N ALA A 57 0.75 -9.20 -22.51
CA ALA A 57 0.33 -10.25 -23.43
C ALA A 57 0.66 -11.62 -22.82
N LYS A 58 -0.34 -12.51 -22.75
CA LYS A 58 -0.20 -13.91 -22.33
C LYS A 58 0.26 -14.80 -23.47
N THR A 59 -0.16 -14.45 -24.68
CA THR A 59 0.21 -15.08 -25.96
C THR A 59 0.65 -13.99 -26.94
N ASN A 60 1.20 -14.36 -28.10
CA ASN A 60 1.41 -13.37 -29.17
C ASN A 60 0.06 -12.82 -29.62
N ILE A 61 -0.05 -11.50 -29.75
CA ILE A 61 -1.26 -10.78 -30.14
C ILE A 61 -0.92 -9.99 -31.40
N LYS A 62 -1.72 -10.13 -32.46
CA LYS A 62 -1.53 -9.40 -33.70
C LYS A 62 -2.29 -8.07 -33.69
N LYS A 63 -1.80 -7.10 -34.46
CA LYS A 63 -2.53 -5.85 -34.72
C LYS A 63 -3.95 -6.14 -35.24
N GLY A 64 -4.93 -5.49 -34.64
CA GLY A 64 -6.36 -5.68 -34.91
C GLY A 64 -7.04 -6.77 -34.10
N GLU A 65 -6.28 -7.64 -33.43
CA GLU A 65 -6.82 -8.67 -32.53
C GLU A 65 -7.39 -8.05 -31.27
N THR A 66 -8.47 -8.63 -30.75
CA THR A 66 -9.15 -8.12 -29.53
C THR A 66 -8.49 -8.64 -28.28
N PHE A 67 -8.17 -7.73 -27.33
CA PHE A 67 -7.71 -8.15 -26.00
C PHE A 67 -8.78 -8.88 -25.24
N SER A 68 -8.44 -10.07 -24.72
CA SER A 68 -9.35 -10.98 -24.02
C SER A 68 -8.64 -11.60 -22.80
N GLN A 69 -9.40 -12.28 -21.95
CA GLN A 69 -8.83 -13.04 -20.83
C GLN A 69 -7.96 -14.22 -21.29
N SER A 70 -8.13 -14.70 -22.52
CA SER A 70 -7.33 -15.78 -23.08
C SER A 70 -5.94 -15.34 -23.52
N ASN A 71 -5.81 -14.09 -24.06
CA ASN A 71 -4.55 -13.58 -24.61
C ASN A 71 -3.85 -12.49 -23.78
N THR A 72 -4.45 -12.06 -22.66
CA THR A 72 -3.87 -11.08 -21.73
C THR A 72 -3.83 -11.60 -20.29
N ILE A 73 -2.91 -11.08 -19.47
CA ILE A 73 -2.74 -11.44 -18.06
C ILE A 73 -2.12 -10.27 -17.29
N CYS A 74 -2.27 -10.27 -15.95
CA CYS A 74 -1.62 -9.29 -15.08
C CYS A 74 -0.37 -9.87 -14.43
N LYS A 75 0.81 -9.35 -14.75
CA LYS A 75 2.11 -9.74 -14.16
C LYS A 75 2.82 -8.55 -13.50
N ARG A 76 3.72 -8.81 -12.57
CA ARG A 76 4.72 -7.85 -12.05
C ARG A 76 5.89 -7.78 -13.03
N PRO A 77 6.62 -6.67 -13.08
CA PRO A 77 6.51 -5.42 -12.32
C PRO A 77 5.53 -4.40 -12.91
N GLU A 78 5.46 -3.21 -12.29
CA GLU A 78 4.83 -2.03 -12.90
C GLU A 78 5.71 -1.52 -14.06
N GLY A 79 5.14 -1.32 -15.24
CA GLY A 79 5.85 -0.84 -16.44
C GLY A 79 4.92 -0.52 -17.60
N GLY A 80 3.68 -0.98 -17.53
CA GLY A 80 2.64 -0.77 -18.52
C GLY A 80 1.32 -0.29 -17.90
N ILE A 81 0.21 -0.58 -18.56
CA ILE A 81 -1.13 -0.25 -18.04
C ILE A 81 -1.36 -1.03 -16.74
N SER A 82 -1.68 -0.31 -15.65
CA SER A 82 -1.99 -0.92 -14.36
C SER A 82 -3.16 -1.91 -14.47
N SER A 83 -3.05 -3.02 -13.73
CA SER A 83 -4.11 -4.04 -13.63
C SER A 83 -5.47 -3.50 -13.18
N ILE A 84 -5.54 -2.34 -12.51
CA ILE A 84 -6.78 -1.65 -12.14
C ILE A 84 -7.64 -1.33 -13.37
N TYR A 85 -7.00 -1.10 -14.53
CA TYR A 85 -7.67 -0.76 -15.77
C TYR A 85 -8.01 -1.97 -16.64
N TRP A 86 -7.99 -3.19 -16.09
CA TRP A 86 -8.30 -4.43 -16.79
C TRP A 86 -9.56 -4.32 -17.63
N ASN A 87 -10.67 -3.96 -17.01
CA ASN A 87 -11.96 -3.84 -17.70
C ASN A 87 -12.00 -2.74 -18.78
N LYS A 88 -11.04 -1.81 -18.76
CA LYS A 88 -10.91 -0.79 -19.81
C LYS A 88 -10.08 -1.25 -21.00
N VAL A 89 -9.31 -2.32 -20.85
CA VAL A 89 -8.44 -2.89 -21.87
C VAL A 89 -9.13 -4.04 -22.60
N ILE A 90 -9.73 -4.96 -21.85
CA ILE A 90 -10.46 -6.11 -22.42
C ILE A 90 -11.58 -5.63 -23.35
N GLY A 91 -11.69 -6.28 -24.51
CA GLY A 91 -12.63 -5.94 -25.56
C GLY A 91 -12.13 -4.88 -26.55
N LYS A 92 -11.01 -4.19 -26.27
CA LYS A 92 -10.40 -3.27 -27.24
C LYS A 92 -9.54 -4.01 -28.25
N LYS A 93 -9.40 -3.44 -29.43
CA LYS A 93 -8.52 -3.95 -30.50
C LYS A 93 -7.09 -3.46 -30.30
N SER A 94 -6.14 -4.35 -30.53
CA SER A 94 -4.72 -4.03 -30.54
C SER A 94 -4.37 -3.11 -31.73
N LYS A 95 -3.56 -2.11 -31.50
CA LYS A 95 -3.01 -1.23 -32.56
C LYS A 95 -1.66 -1.70 -33.07
N HIS A 96 -1.01 -2.60 -32.36
CA HIS A 96 0.32 -3.13 -32.64
C HIS A 96 0.36 -4.63 -32.41
N ASP A 97 1.43 -5.26 -32.91
CA ASP A 97 1.76 -6.64 -32.53
C ASP A 97 2.40 -6.64 -31.15
N PHE A 98 2.07 -7.65 -30.33
CA PHE A 98 2.68 -7.91 -29.03
C PHE A 98 3.18 -9.35 -28.96
N ARG A 99 4.38 -9.53 -28.41
CA ARG A 99 4.92 -10.84 -28.05
C ARG A 99 4.50 -11.21 -26.64
N VAL A 100 4.64 -12.47 -26.29
CA VAL A 100 4.43 -12.93 -24.91
C VAL A 100 5.22 -12.06 -23.94
N ASP A 101 4.58 -11.64 -22.85
CA ASP A 101 5.10 -10.79 -21.79
C ASP A 101 5.35 -9.30 -22.15
N ASP A 102 5.07 -8.88 -23.37
CA ASP A 102 5.08 -7.46 -23.72
C ASP A 102 3.99 -6.70 -22.93
N PHE A 103 4.33 -5.49 -22.47
CA PHE A 103 3.35 -4.60 -21.83
C PHE A 103 2.33 -4.10 -22.84
N ILE A 104 1.03 -4.29 -22.55
CA ILE A 104 -0.05 -3.80 -23.39
C ILE A 104 -0.06 -2.27 -23.43
N SER A 105 -0.24 -1.70 -24.62
CA SER A 105 -0.43 -0.28 -24.89
C SER A 105 -1.71 -0.06 -25.72
N LEU A 106 -2.39 1.05 -25.46
CA LEU A 106 -3.59 1.47 -26.22
C LEU A 106 -3.34 2.68 -27.11
N LYS A 107 -2.09 3.16 -27.14
CA LYS A 107 -1.69 4.30 -27.97
C LYS A 107 -1.54 3.92 -29.42
#